data_ee620e4681f978d2b4e9f9e18b926984
#
_entry.id   ee620e4681f978d2b4e9f9e18b926984
#
_cell.length_a   1.000
_cell.length_b   1.000
_cell.length_c   1.000
_cell.angle_alpha   90.00
_cell.angle_beta   90.00
_cell.angle_gamma   90.00
#
_symmetry.space_group_name_H-M   'P 1'
#
loop_
_entity.id
_entity.type
_entity.pdbx_description
1 polymer ?
#
loop_
_entity_poly.entity_id
_entity_poly.type
_entity_poly.pdbx_seq_one_letter_code
_entity_poly.pdbx_strand_id
1 'polypeptide(L)'
;MNKKEKILIVGAGLCGSLLALRMAQRGYQVLVYESRSDLRESDISAGRSINLSLSDRGLKALRMAGVEKKARELCIPMKGRLMHDDKSNTFESNYSGRSGECINSISRGNLNSLLLTEAEKHPNVTIVFNTKCLHIDIEAKTATFESQFSKQVFKEEASVIFGTDGAGSSLRKSYEKQFSEFSVSQDFLTHGYKELEIPADKNGNHIISKEHLHIWPRGDYMLIALPNMDGSFTVTLFLSYSNGVYNFDNLISEKKIIEFFKKDFPDTLSLIPDILKEFENNPTGKLGTIKCYPWAYKGNTLLLGDSSHAIVPFYGQGMNASFEDVYVLDAVLNQFEGNWSTVFSEFQKQRKIDTDAIADLAIDNYFEMRDHVANPSFKEKRMIEMNLEKFFPTQYFSKYSLVTFNENIGYHEAMTKGRAQDKVLLKMIENSLYTSSSYESEELMHNILEKVQEETNKLLK
;
A
#
# COMPACT_ATOMS: atom_id res chain seq x y z
N MET A 1 1.98 -0.60 -40.19
CA MET A 1 1.78 -0.76 -38.73
C MET A 1 0.88 -1.95 -38.53
N ASN A 2 1.40 -3.04 -37.95
CA ASN A 2 0.54 -4.18 -37.53
C ASN A 2 -0.52 -3.62 -36.60
N LYS A 3 -1.79 -3.97 -36.82
CA LYS A 3 -2.89 -3.70 -35.86
C LYS A 3 -2.42 -4.23 -34.52
N LYS A 4 -2.16 -3.35 -33.56
CA LYS A 4 -1.75 -3.78 -32.22
C LYS A 4 -2.91 -4.52 -31.58
N GLU A 5 -2.56 -5.58 -30.87
CA GLU A 5 -3.49 -6.48 -30.22
C GLU A 5 -4.42 -5.73 -29.26
N LYS A 6 -5.66 -6.23 -29.15
CA LYS A 6 -6.65 -5.72 -28.21
C LYS A 6 -6.38 -6.31 -26.83
N ILE A 7 -6.18 -5.45 -25.86
CA ILE A 7 -6.01 -5.77 -24.45
C ILE A 7 -7.29 -5.42 -23.69
N LEU A 8 -7.76 -6.33 -22.88
CA LEU A 8 -8.86 -6.10 -21.94
C LEU A 8 -8.34 -5.99 -20.51
N ILE A 9 -8.71 -4.93 -19.81
CA ILE A 9 -8.39 -4.70 -18.41
C ILE A 9 -9.69 -4.71 -17.60
N VAL A 10 -9.79 -5.57 -16.62
CA VAL A 10 -10.94 -5.65 -15.73
C VAL A 10 -10.61 -4.93 -14.43
N GLY A 11 -11.27 -3.79 -14.19
CA GLY A 11 -11.06 -2.90 -13.06
C GLY A 11 -10.21 -1.68 -13.39
N ALA A 12 -10.76 -0.48 -13.20
CA ALA A 12 -10.11 0.82 -13.40
C ALA A 12 -9.66 1.46 -12.06
N GLY A 13 -9.27 0.63 -11.09
CA GLY A 13 -8.57 1.07 -9.89
C GLY A 13 -7.15 1.55 -10.21
N LEU A 14 -6.37 1.90 -9.19
CA LEU A 14 -5.02 2.47 -9.36
C LEU A 14 -4.11 1.60 -10.27
N CYS A 15 -4.06 0.29 -10.00
CA CYS A 15 -3.27 -0.65 -10.80
C CYS A 15 -3.76 -0.69 -12.26
N GLY A 16 -5.07 -0.85 -12.48
CA GLY A 16 -5.65 -0.95 -13.81
C GLY A 16 -5.53 0.34 -14.63
N SER A 17 -5.68 1.50 -13.99
CA SER A 17 -5.52 2.80 -14.64
C SER A 17 -4.06 3.07 -15.06
N LEU A 18 -3.10 2.74 -14.20
CA LEU A 18 -1.67 2.83 -14.55
C LEU A 18 -1.30 1.85 -15.67
N LEU A 19 -1.81 0.61 -15.60
CA LEU A 19 -1.62 -0.38 -16.65
C LEU A 19 -2.22 0.09 -17.98
N ALA A 20 -3.45 0.63 -17.97
CA ALA A 20 -4.10 1.16 -19.17
C ALA A 20 -3.28 2.26 -19.83
N LEU A 21 -2.82 3.23 -19.04
CA LEU A 21 -1.92 4.28 -19.52
C LEU A 21 -0.65 3.71 -20.16
N ARG A 22 0.00 2.77 -19.49
CA ARG A 22 1.26 2.22 -19.98
C ARG A 22 1.09 1.37 -21.23
N MET A 23 0.05 0.53 -21.29
CA MET A 23 -0.25 -0.26 -22.49
C MET A 23 -0.66 0.62 -23.68
N ALA A 24 -1.37 1.72 -23.43
CA ALA A 24 -1.69 2.71 -24.45
C ALA A 24 -0.44 3.35 -25.04
N GLN A 25 0.51 3.76 -24.20
CA GLN A 25 1.81 4.32 -24.62
C GLN A 25 2.62 3.33 -25.48
N ARG A 26 2.48 2.03 -25.21
CA ARG A 26 3.03 0.96 -26.07
C ARG A 26 2.23 0.77 -27.37
N GLY A 27 1.06 1.44 -27.49
CA GLY A 27 0.18 1.50 -28.65
C GLY A 27 -0.70 0.26 -28.80
N TYR A 28 -0.96 -0.51 -27.76
CA TYR A 28 -2.01 -1.52 -27.74
C TYR A 28 -3.39 -0.86 -27.81
N GLN A 29 -4.40 -1.56 -28.34
CA GLN A 29 -5.79 -1.16 -28.20
C GLN A 29 -6.26 -1.59 -26.80
N VAL A 30 -6.56 -0.65 -25.93
CA VAL A 30 -6.88 -0.90 -24.52
C VAL A 30 -8.34 -0.64 -24.25
N LEU A 31 -9.05 -1.67 -23.78
CA LEU A 31 -10.41 -1.60 -23.32
C LEU A 31 -10.46 -1.90 -21.82
N VAL A 32 -11.02 -0.98 -21.04
CA VAL A 32 -11.11 -1.10 -19.59
C VAL A 32 -12.57 -1.12 -19.17
N TYR A 33 -12.98 -2.09 -18.34
CA TYR A 33 -14.30 -2.12 -17.73
C TYR A 33 -14.20 -1.95 -16.20
N GLU A 34 -14.96 -0.99 -15.68
CA GLU A 34 -15.05 -0.69 -14.25
C GLU A 34 -16.49 -0.83 -13.76
N SER A 35 -16.65 -1.51 -12.65
CA SER A 35 -17.96 -1.74 -12.04
C SER A 35 -18.59 -0.50 -11.42
N ARG A 36 -17.78 0.41 -10.88
CA ARG A 36 -18.25 1.65 -10.26
C ARG A 36 -18.51 2.72 -11.31
N SER A 37 -19.23 3.77 -10.90
CA SER A 37 -19.33 5.01 -11.66
C SER A 37 -17.96 5.70 -11.80
N ASP A 38 -17.87 6.61 -12.76
CA ASP A 38 -16.68 7.47 -12.89
C ASP A 38 -16.57 8.35 -11.64
N LEU A 39 -15.49 8.15 -10.90
CA LEU A 39 -15.25 8.91 -9.68
C LEU A 39 -15.02 10.43 -9.94
N ARG A 40 -14.73 10.82 -11.18
CA ARG A 40 -14.53 12.21 -11.59
C ARG A 40 -15.86 12.98 -11.78
N GLU A 41 -16.96 12.25 -11.98
CA GLU A 41 -18.32 12.82 -12.16
C GLU A 41 -19.08 12.95 -10.83
N SER A 42 -18.59 12.34 -9.76
CA SER A 42 -19.17 12.45 -8.43
C SER A 42 -18.33 13.38 -7.57
N ASP A 43 -18.97 14.21 -6.75
CA ASP A 43 -18.27 14.90 -5.66
C ASP A 43 -17.56 13.80 -4.84
N ILE A 44 -16.23 13.76 -4.96
CA ILE A 44 -15.40 12.92 -4.08
C ILE A 44 -15.57 13.56 -2.71
N SER A 45 -16.61 13.12 -1.96
CA SER A 45 -16.83 13.62 -0.62
C SER A 45 -15.53 13.34 0.17
N ALA A 46 -14.88 14.41 0.61
CA ALA A 46 -13.89 14.36 1.65
C ALA A 46 -14.45 13.44 2.75
N GLY A 47 -13.71 12.46 3.23
CA GLY A 47 -14.17 11.50 4.23
C GLY A 47 -14.49 10.07 3.74
N ARG A 48 -14.35 9.77 2.45
CA ARG A 48 -14.39 8.38 1.92
C ARG A 48 -13.19 8.01 1.08
N SER A 49 -12.17 8.84 1.05
CA SER A 49 -10.95 8.59 0.29
C SER A 49 -9.84 8.19 1.25
N ILE A 50 -9.55 6.91 1.34
CA ILE A 50 -8.38 6.41 2.04
C ILE A 50 -7.15 7.10 1.45
N ASN A 51 -6.39 7.81 2.27
CA ASN A 51 -5.09 8.29 1.88
C ASN A 51 -4.09 7.15 1.83
N LEU A 52 -3.22 7.24 0.86
CA LEU A 52 -2.19 6.27 0.58
C LEU A 52 -0.81 6.85 0.86
N SER A 53 0.10 5.97 1.22
CA SER A 53 1.53 6.29 1.40
C SER A 53 2.27 5.99 0.09
N LEU A 54 2.55 7.02 -0.71
CA LEU A 54 3.32 6.87 -1.95
C LEU A 54 4.80 6.93 -1.65
N SER A 55 5.50 5.83 -1.87
CA SER A 55 6.94 5.65 -1.68
C SER A 55 7.72 5.71 -3.00
N ASP A 56 9.04 5.63 -2.94
CA ASP A 56 9.91 5.67 -4.12
C ASP A 56 9.58 4.57 -5.13
N ARG A 57 9.16 3.39 -4.69
CA ARG A 57 8.73 2.29 -5.57
C ARG A 57 7.53 2.65 -6.42
N GLY A 58 6.52 3.27 -5.81
CA GLY A 58 5.35 3.77 -6.56
C GLY A 58 5.72 4.92 -7.50
N LEU A 59 6.59 5.83 -7.04
CA LEU A 59 7.11 6.94 -7.86
C LEU A 59 7.90 6.45 -9.08
N LYS A 60 8.67 5.36 -8.95
CA LYS A 60 9.39 4.72 -10.07
C LYS A 60 8.44 4.31 -11.20
N ALA A 61 7.32 3.69 -10.86
CA ALA A 61 6.32 3.29 -11.85
C ALA A 61 5.60 4.51 -12.49
N LEU A 62 5.29 5.53 -11.69
CA LEU A 62 4.71 6.78 -12.19
C LEU A 62 5.69 7.55 -13.09
N ARG A 63 6.99 7.50 -12.79
CA ARG A 63 8.09 8.05 -13.62
C ARG A 63 8.16 7.35 -14.97
N MET A 64 8.11 6.02 -14.99
CA MET A 64 8.05 5.22 -16.21
C MET A 64 6.85 5.59 -17.09
N ALA A 65 5.70 5.87 -16.49
CA ALA A 65 4.48 6.29 -17.19
C ALA A 65 4.46 7.79 -17.55
N GLY A 66 5.47 8.59 -17.14
CA GLY A 66 5.58 10.02 -17.43
C GLY A 66 4.64 10.91 -16.61
N VAL A 67 4.10 10.43 -15.49
CA VAL A 67 3.12 11.16 -14.66
C VAL A 67 3.61 11.49 -13.25
N GLU A 68 4.87 11.17 -12.90
CA GLU A 68 5.44 11.42 -11.58
C GLU A 68 5.27 12.87 -11.12
N LYS A 69 5.60 13.84 -11.98
CA LYS A 69 5.51 15.28 -11.63
C LYS A 69 4.08 15.67 -11.22
N LYS A 70 3.09 15.26 -12.01
CA LYS A 70 1.67 15.53 -11.73
C LYS A 70 1.19 14.83 -10.45
N ALA A 71 1.66 13.61 -10.21
CA ALA A 71 1.33 12.89 -8.98
C ALA A 71 1.94 13.56 -7.75
N ARG A 72 3.18 14.07 -7.83
CA ARG A 72 3.81 14.83 -6.74
C ARG A 72 3.08 16.12 -6.38
N GLU A 73 2.43 16.78 -7.35
CA GLU A 73 1.61 17.96 -7.13
C GLU A 73 0.34 17.65 -6.29
N LEU A 74 -0.06 16.39 -6.22
CA LEU A 74 -1.18 15.88 -5.40
C LEU A 74 -0.74 15.35 -4.03
N CYS A 75 0.55 15.43 -3.70
CA CYS A 75 1.13 14.83 -2.52
C CYS A 75 1.39 15.84 -1.42
N ILE A 76 1.30 15.36 -0.16
CA ILE A 76 1.85 16.04 1.00
C ILE A 76 3.02 15.19 1.52
N PRO A 77 4.28 15.70 1.48
CA PRO A 77 5.42 14.98 2.02
C PRO A 77 5.37 14.93 3.55
N MET A 78 5.47 13.73 4.10
CA MET A 78 5.58 13.47 5.54
C MET A 78 7.01 13.02 5.84
N LYS A 79 7.70 13.73 6.75
CA LYS A 79 9.10 13.49 7.11
C LYS A 79 9.25 12.33 8.11
N GLY A 80 8.20 12.09 8.89
CA GLY A 80 8.23 11.11 9.97
C GLY A 80 6.84 10.78 10.50
N ARG A 81 6.86 10.11 11.63
CA ARG A 81 5.67 9.79 12.43
C ARG A 81 5.64 10.73 13.63
N LEU A 82 4.46 11.23 13.98
CA LEU A 82 4.21 11.92 15.24
C LEU A 82 3.38 10.97 16.11
N MET A 83 4.02 10.45 17.14
CA MET A 83 3.41 9.50 18.07
C MET A 83 2.70 10.25 19.17
N HIS A 84 1.48 9.85 19.53
CA HIS A 84 0.67 10.42 20.60
C HIS A 84 0.50 9.41 21.74
N ASP A 85 1.00 9.73 22.92
CA ASP A 85 0.81 8.85 24.08
C ASP A 85 -0.62 8.96 24.68
N ASP A 86 -0.89 8.20 25.74
CA ASP A 86 -2.18 8.18 26.44
C ASP A 86 -2.44 9.46 27.27
N LYS A 87 -1.42 10.31 27.43
CA LYS A 87 -1.49 11.60 28.15
C LYS A 87 -1.49 12.79 27.16
N SER A 88 -1.67 12.51 25.86
CA SER A 88 -1.62 13.51 24.80
C SER A 88 -0.25 14.21 24.61
N ASN A 89 0.84 13.64 25.15
CA ASN A 89 2.17 14.09 24.79
C ASN A 89 2.53 13.54 23.42
N THR A 90 3.35 14.29 22.67
CA THR A 90 3.80 13.90 21.35
C THR A 90 5.31 13.71 21.28
N PHE A 91 5.76 12.74 20.49
CA PHE A 91 7.16 12.59 20.14
C PHE A 91 7.32 12.23 18.66
N GLU A 92 8.34 12.83 18.06
CA GLU A 92 8.63 12.64 16.63
C GLU A 92 9.54 11.42 16.41
N SER A 93 9.28 10.68 15.35
CA SER A 93 10.13 9.58 14.87
C SER A 93 10.27 9.68 13.36
N ASN A 94 11.41 10.17 12.90
CA ASN A 94 11.71 10.28 11.48
C ASN A 94 11.69 8.91 10.79
N TYR A 95 11.34 8.88 9.49
CA TYR A 95 11.36 7.65 8.70
C TYR A 95 12.76 7.14 8.40
N SER A 96 13.74 8.07 8.31
CA SER A 96 15.13 7.74 7.99
C SER A 96 16.07 8.77 8.61
N GLY A 97 17.33 8.38 8.83
CA GLY A 97 18.41 9.29 9.19
C GLY A 97 18.95 10.13 8.03
N ARG A 98 18.54 9.83 6.79
CA ARG A 98 18.95 10.56 5.59
C ARG A 98 18.13 11.82 5.41
N SER A 99 18.81 12.86 4.94
CA SER A 99 18.14 14.11 4.60
C SER A 99 17.27 13.95 3.35
N GLY A 100 16.05 14.49 3.39
CA GLY A 100 15.15 14.56 2.23
C GLY A 100 14.30 13.31 1.97
N GLU A 101 14.50 12.22 2.68
CA GLU A 101 13.62 11.05 2.59
C GLU A 101 12.28 11.33 3.28
N CYS A 102 11.19 11.11 2.56
CA CYS A 102 9.84 11.30 3.06
C CYS A 102 8.87 10.32 2.39
N ILE A 103 7.75 10.05 3.06
CA ILE A 103 6.62 9.36 2.47
C ILE A 103 5.60 10.40 2.06
N ASN A 104 5.00 10.22 0.88
CA ASN A 104 4.04 11.17 0.37
C ASN A 104 2.61 10.68 0.69
N SER A 105 1.86 11.47 1.46
CA SER A 105 0.41 11.25 1.57
C SER A 105 -0.27 11.69 0.28
N ILE A 106 -1.10 10.84 -0.28
CA ILE A 106 -1.83 11.12 -1.51
C ILE A 106 -3.26 10.54 -1.43
N SER A 107 -4.24 11.32 -1.86
CA SER A 107 -5.61 10.85 -2.00
C SER A 107 -5.70 9.76 -3.08
N ARG A 108 -6.26 8.60 -2.71
CA ARG A 108 -6.52 7.50 -3.63
C ARG A 108 -7.39 7.94 -4.81
N GLY A 109 -8.42 8.75 -4.53
CA GLY A 109 -9.32 9.26 -5.54
C GLY A 109 -8.62 10.19 -6.53
N ASN A 110 -7.85 11.16 -6.03
CA ASN A 110 -7.15 12.13 -6.87
C ASN A 110 -6.08 11.44 -7.74
N LEU A 111 -5.33 10.50 -7.19
CA LEU A 111 -4.34 9.75 -7.97
C LEU A 111 -5.01 8.88 -9.04
N ASN A 112 -6.13 8.23 -8.73
CA ASN A 112 -6.87 7.44 -9.71
C ASN A 112 -7.47 8.35 -10.83
N SER A 113 -8.04 9.50 -10.47
CA SER A 113 -8.52 10.51 -11.42
C SER A 113 -7.42 10.96 -12.37
N LEU A 114 -6.24 11.25 -11.84
CA LEU A 114 -5.08 11.61 -12.65
C LEU A 114 -4.74 10.50 -13.66
N LEU A 115 -4.62 9.25 -13.21
CA LEU A 115 -4.25 8.13 -14.07
C LEU A 115 -5.30 7.84 -15.15
N LEU A 116 -6.58 7.88 -14.81
CA LEU A 116 -7.70 7.75 -15.76
C LEU A 116 -7.64 8.84 -16.83
N THR A 117 -7.49 10.10 -16.39
CA THR A 117 -7.43 11.25 -17.30
C THR A 117 -6.23 11.18 -18.25
N GLU A 118 -5.06 10.77 -17.75
CA GLU A 118 -3.88 10.60 -18.59
C GLU A 118 -4.02 9.42 -19.57
N ALA A 119 -4.67 8.34 -19.16
CA ALA A 119 -4.92 7.19 -20.03
C ALA A 119 -5.87 7.55 -21.19
N GLU A 120 -6.95 8.29 -20.91
CA GLU A 120 -7.95 8.69 -21.92
C GLU A 120 -7.44 9.74 -22.93
N LYS A 121 -6.32 10.40 -22.67
CA LYS A 121 -5.66 11.23 -23.69
C LYS A 121 -5.13 10.43 -24.90
N HIS A 122 -5.00 9.12 -24.72
CA HIS A 122 -4.58 8.22 -25.78
C HIS A 122 -5.80 7.71 -26.57
N PRO A 123 -5.84 7.93 -27.91
CA PRO A 123 -7.01 7.57 -28.73
C PRO A 123 -7.26 6.06 -28.85
N ASN A 124 -6.31 5.25 -28.39
CA ASN A 124 -6.36 3.80 -28.35
C ASN A 124 -6.82 3.23 -27.00
N VAL A 125 -7.36 4.11 -26.10
CA VAL A 125 -7.95 3.71 -24.83
C VAL A 125 -9.45 3.97 -24.84
N THR A 126 -10.21 3.02 -24.33
CA THR A 126 -11.64 3.15 -24.04
C THR A 126 -11.89 2.64 -22.62
N ILE A 127 -12.49 3.49 -21.76
CA ILE A 127 -12.86 3.11 -20.39
C ILE A 127 -14.38 3.13 -20.27
N VAL A 128 -14.97 2.03 -19.82
CA VAL A 128 -16.42 1.87 -19.68
C VAL A 128 -16.74 1.63 -18.20
N PHE A 129 -17.40 2.59 -17.61
CA PHE A 129 -17.82 2.56 -16.21
C PHE A 129 -19.21 1.88 -16.04
N ASN A 130 -19.63 1.67 -14.79
CA ASN A 130 -20.90 1.05 -14.44
C ASN A 130 -21.12 -0.33 -15.12
N THR A 131 -20.02 -1.05 -15.32
CA THR A 131 -20.02 -2.32 -16.04
C THR A 131 -19.27 -3.39 -15.26
N LYS A 132 -20.01 -4.31 -14.66
CA LYS A 132 -19.49 -5.34 -13.77
C LYS A 132 -19.05 -6.56 -14.55
N CYS A 133 -17.84 -7.04 -14.34
CA CYS A 133 -17.40 -8.34 -14.82
C CYS A 133 -18.04 -9.45 -13.96
N LEU A 134 -18.73 -10.37 -14.61
CA LEU A 134 -19.40 -11.50 -13.98
C LEU A 134 -18.51 -12.74 -13.97
N HIS A 135 -17.86 -13.00 -15.09
CA HIS A 135 -17.10 -14.22 -15.33
C HIS A 135 -16.11 -14.04 -16.47
N ILE A 136 -14.99 -14.78 -16.43
CA ILE A 136 -13.99 -14.82 -17.50
C ILE A 136 -13.74 -16.28 -17.88
N ASP A 137 -13.95 -16.61 -19.14
CA ASP A 137 -13.51 -17.85 -19.74
C ASP A 137 -12.01 -17.68 -20.08
N ILE A 138 -11.15 -18.32 -19.29
CA ILE A 138 -9.70 -18.14 -19.38
C ILE A 138 -9.09 -18.82 -20.61
N GLU A 139 -9.72 -19.87 -21.13
CA GLU A 139 -9.28 -20.57 -22.34
C GLU A 139 -9.72 -19.81 -23.59
N ALA A 140 -11.00 -19.41 -23.65
CA ALA A 140 -11.57 -18.68 -24.77
C ALA A 140 -11.16 -17.19 -24.81
N LYS A 141 -10.50 -16.66 -23.78
CA LYS A 141 -10.14 -15.23 -23.65
C LYS A 141 -11.35 -14.29 -23.78
N THR A 142 -12.45 -14.68 -23.15
CA THR A 142 -13.73 -13.98 -23.24
C THR A 142 -14.21 -13.62 -21.85
N ALA A 143 -14.51 -12.34 -21.62
CA ALA A 143 -15.10 -11.86 -20.38
C ALA A 143 -16.58 -11.53 -20.57
N THR A 144 -17.40 -11.91 -19.61
CA THR A 144 -18.84 -11.62 -19.57
C THR A 144 -19.10 -10.47 -18.61
N PHE A 145 -19.77 -9.45 -19.10
CA PHE A 145 -20.09 -8.22 -18.39
C PHE A 145 -21.57 -8.00 -18.26
N GLU A 146 -21.98 -7.25 -17.23
CA GLU A 146 -23.33 -6.74 -17.04
C GLU A 146 -23.25 -5.20 -16.89
N SER A 147 -24.00 -4.49 -17.72
CA SER A 147 -24.24 -3.07 -17.52
C SER A 147 -25.12 -2.86 -16.28
N GLN A 148 -24.68 -2.05 -15.34
CA GLN A 148 -25.44 -1.80 -14.10
C GLN A 148 -26.71 -0.98 -14.36
N PHE A 149 -26.75 -0.21 -15.44
CA PHE A 149 -27.93 0.60 -15.81
C PHE A 149 -28.97 -0.22 -16.58
N SER A 150 -28.56 -0.79 -17.71
CA SER A 150 -29.49 -1.51 -18.61
C SER A 150 -29.74 -2.95 -18.21
N LYS A 151 -28.93 -3.52 -17.31
CA LYS A 151 -28.88 -4.94 -16.95
C LYS A 151 -28.59 -5.86 -18.14
N GLN A 152 -28.17 -5.29 -19.24
CA GLN A 152 -27.75 -6.05 -20.41
C GLN A 152 -26.47 -6.82 -20.11
N VAL A 153 -26.48 -8.11 -20.42
CA VAL A 153 -25.31 -8.99 -20.35
C VAL A 153 -24.72 -9.15 -21.74
N PHE A 154 -23.42 -8.99 -21.86
CA PHE A 154 -22.69 -9.12 -23.11
C PHE A 154 -21.32 -9.74 -22.89
N LYS A 155 -20.68 -10.19 -23.97
CA LYS A 155 -19.35 -10.77 -23.95
C LYS A 155 -18.36 -9.88 -24.69
N GLU A 156 -17.12 -9.88 -24.22
CA GLU A 156 -16.01 -9.16 -24.83
C GLU A 156 -14.81 -10.10 -24.98
N GLU A 157 -14.27 -10.18 -26.19
CA GLU A 157 -13.09 -10.98 -26.53
C GLU A 157 -11.85 -10.08 -26.66
N ALA A 158 -10.72 -10.59 -26.22
CA ALA A 158 -9.45 -9.88 -26.32
C ALA A 158 -8.29 -10.86 -26.59
N SER A 159 -7.17 -10.34 -27.08
CA SER A 159 -5.93 -11.13 -27.20
C SER A 159 -5.41 -11.54 -25.85
N VAL A 160 -5.53 -10.63 -24.87
CA VAL A 160 -5.08 -10.80 -23.49
C VAL A 160 -6.05 -10.12 -22.52
N ILE A 161 -6.28 -10.71 -21.36
CA ILE A 161 -7.13 -10.16 -20.29
C ILE A 161 -6.30 -9.99 -19.01
N PHE A 162 -6.30 -8.78 -18.46
CA PHE A 162 -5.70 -8.45 -17.18
C PHE A 162 -6.77 -8.29 -16.09
N GLY A 163 -6.62 -9.00 -14.97
CA GLY A 163 -7.44 -8.82 -13.78
C GLY A 163 -6.75 -7.84 -12.82
N THR A 164 -7.32 -6.65 -12.71
CA THR A 164 -6.90 -5.57 -11.79
C THR A 164 -8.08 -5.12 -10.92
N ASP A 165 -9.04 -6.03 -10.73
CA ASP A 165 -10.34 -5.80 -10.10
C ASP A 165 -10.32 -6.02 -8.57
N GLY A 166 -9.11 -5.95 -7.98
CA GLY A 166 -8.89 -5.86 -6.55
C GLY A 166 -9.13 -7.17 -5.78
N ALA A 167 -9.22 -7.06 -4.45
CA ALA A 167 -9.36 -8.20 -3.56
C ALA A 167 -10.60 -9.08 -3.82
N GLY A 168 -11.64 -8.53 -4.47
CA GLY A 168 -12.85 -9.26 -4.87
C GLY A 168 -12.81 -9.91 -6.24
N SER A 169 -11.66 -10.00 -6.88
CA SER A 169 -11.42 -10.29 -8.30
C SER A 169 -12.31 -11.39 -8.93
N SER A 170 -12.94 -11.02 -10.05
CA SER A 170 -13.71 -11.93 -10.89
C SER A 170 -12.80 -12.87 -11.68
N LEU A 171 -11.62 -12.41 -12.11
CA LEU A 171 -10.63 -13.26 -12.76
C LEU A 171 -10.09 -14.33 -11.80
N ARG A 172 -9.76 -13.94 -10.55
CA ARG A 172 -9.31 -14.92 -9.54
C ARG A 172 -10.39 -15.99 -9.28
N LYS A 173 -11.65 -15.58 -9.13
CA LYS A 173 -12.79 -16.53 -9.00
C LYS A 173 -12.96 -17.42 -10.23
N SER A 174 -12.64 -16.93 -11.41
CA SER A 174 -12.66 -17.74 -12.64
C SER A 174 -11.52 -18.76 -12.65
N TYR A 175 -10.34 -18.39 -12.13
CA TYR A 175 -9.22 -19.33 -11.94
C TYR A 175 -9.58 -20.45 -10.97
N GLU A 176 -10.18 -20.14 -9.82
CA GLU A 176 -10.62 -21.14 -8.83
C GLU A 176 -11.55 -22.21 -9.44
N LYS A 177 -12.32 -21.83 -10.47
CA LYS A 177 -13.28 -22.75 -11.13
C LYS A 177 -12.72 -23.50 -12.32
N GLN A 178 -11.74 -22.93 -13.02
CA GLN A 178 -11.31 -23.41 -14.35
C GLN A 178 -9.86 -23.89 -14.39
N PHE A 179 -9.05 -23.59 -13.36
CA PHE A 179 -7.63 -23.85 -13.37
C PHE A 179 -7.25 -24.75 -12.18
N SER A 180 -7.05 -26.04 -12.44
CA SER A 180 -6.85 -27.07 -11.41
C SER A 180 -5.59 -26.85 -10.57
N GLU A 181 -4.55 -26.23 -11.14
CA GLU A 181 -3.30 -25.94 -10.44
C GLU A 181 -3.35 -24.64 -9.64
N PHE A 182 -4.44 -23.87 -9.73
CA PHE A 182 -4.57 -22.61 -9.02
C PHE A 182 -4.83 -22.81 -7.54
N SER A 183 -4.08 -22.11 -6.73
CA SER A 183 -4.24 -22.10 -5.27
C SER A 183 -4.42 -20.66 -4.75
N VAL A 184 -5.24 -20.49 -3.73
CA VAL A 184 -5.43 -19.20 -3.07
C VAL A 184 -5.57 -19.37 -1.56
N SER A 185 -4.90 -18.53 -0.79
CA SER A 185 -5.20 -18.30 0.62
C SER A 185 -5.74 -16.89 0.82
N GLN A 186 -6.67 -16.76 1.76
CA GLN A 186 -7.24 -15.49 2.20
C GLN A 186 -7.24 -15.47 3.72
N ASP A 187 -6.27 -14.76 4.29
CA ASP A 187 -6.07 -14.69 5.73
C ASP A 187 -6.58 -13.34 6.26
N PHE A 188 -7.64 -13.38 7.07
CA PHE A 188 -8.22 -12.19 7.67
C PHE A 188 -7.76 -12.04 9.10
N LEU A 189 -7.39 -10.80 9.48
CA LEU A 189 -7.11 -10.47 10.87
C LEU A 189 -8.40 -10.45 11.69
N THR A 190 -8.25 -10.66 12.99
CA THR A 190 -9.34 -10.47 13.98
C THR A 190 -9.72 -9.00 14.18
N HIS A 191 -9.02 -8.11 13.50
CA HIS A 191 -9.20 -6.66 13.50
C HIS A 191 -9.83 -6.19 12.20
N GLY A 192 -10.63 -5.13 12.31
CA GLY A 192 -11.11 -4.34 11.21
C GLY A 192 -10.57 -2.92 11.27
N TYR A 193 -11.02 -2.09 10.34
CA TYR A 193 -10.72 -0.66 10.36
C TYR A 193 -11.99 0.16 10.13
N LYS A 194 -12.00 1.37 10.67
CA LYS A 194 -13.05 2.37 10.46
C LYS A 194 -12.43 3.71 10.12
N GLU A 195 -12.95 4.33 9.09
CA GLU A 195 -12.51 5.66 8.65
C GLU A 195 -13.24 6.75 9.40
N LEU A 196 -12.51 7.78 9.82
CA LEU A 196 -12.98 8.99 10.47
C LEU A 196 -12.23 10.18 9.83
N GLU A 197 -12.62 11.41 10.17
CA GLU A 197 -12.03 12.62 9.59
C GLU A 197 -11.69 13.65 10.68
N ILE A 198 -10.50 14.24 10.58
CA ILE A 198 -10.18 15.50 11.23
C ILE A 198 -10.38 16.59 10.18
N PRO A 199 -11.38 17.46 10.31
CA PRO A 199 -11.64 18.49 9.32
C PRO A 199 -10.58 19.60 9.32
N ALA A 200 -10.47 20.33 8.22
CA ALA A 200 -9.70 21.56 8.16
C ALA A 200 -10.29 22.64 9.09
N ASP A 201 -9.44 23.62 9.45
CA ASP A 201 -9.95 24.81 10.12
C ASP A 201 -10.88 25.63 9.19
N LYS A 202 -11.53 26.65 9.74
CA LYS A 202 -12.45 27.55 8.98
C LYS A 202 -11.79 28.29 7.81
N ASN A 203 -10.46 28.28 7.73
CA ASN A 203 -9.69 28.90 6.66
C ASN A 203 -9.12 27.85 5.68
N GLY A 204 -9.42 26.56 5.85
CA GLY A 204 -8.90 25.48 5.04
C GLY A 204 -7.49 25.02 5.42
N ASN A 205 -7.01 25.34 6.62
CA ASN A 205 -5.68 24.93 7.07
C ASN A 205 -5.74 23.64 7.91
N HIS A 206 -4.63 22.92 7.91
CA HIS A 206 -4.43 21.77 8.79
C HIS A 206 -4.35 22.19 10.26
N ILE A 207 -5.13 21.55 11.14
CA ILE A 207 -5.17 21.87 12.57
C ILE A 207 -4.13 21.12 13.40
N ILE A 208 -3.50 20.09 12.82
CA ILE A 208 -2.33 19.38 13.35
C ILE A 208 -1.24 19.34 12.29
N SER A 209 -0.05 18.80 12.60
CA SER A 209 1.09 18.85 11.68
C SER A 209 0.87 18.03 10.41
N LYS A 210 0.84 18.66 9.25
CA LYS A 210 0.76 17.98 7.94
C LYS A 210 2.05 17.28 7.50
N GLU A 211 3.16 17.54 8.17
CA GLU A 211 4.46 16.95 7.80
C GLU A 211 4.70 15.56 8.42
N HIS A 212 3.68 15.01 9.11
CA HIS A 212 3.78 13.75 9.83
C HIS A 212 2.59 12.81 9.57
N LEU A 213 2.87 11.52 9.61
CA LEU A 213 1.86 10.50 9.89
C LEU A 213 1.60 10.50 11.40
N HIS A 214 0.41 10.91 11.82
CA HIS A 214 0.03 10.83 13.23
C HIS A 214 -0.35 9.41 13.61
N ILE A 215 0.12 8.93 14.78
CA ILE A 215 -0.18 7.59 15.28
C ILE A 215 -0.48 7.67 16.77
N TRP A 216 -1.61 7.11 17.19
CA TRP A 216 -2.02 6.91 18.58
C TRP A 216 -1.99 5.40 18.88
N PRO A 217 -0.85 4.82 19.28
CA PRO A 217 -0.75 3.40 19.63
C PRO A 217 -1.37 3.12 21.00
N ARG A 218 -2.18 2.05 21.11
CA ARG A 218 -2.84 1.64 22.37
C ARG A 218 -2.77 0.12 22.56
N GLY A 219 -1.64 -0.50 22.25
CA GLY A 219 -1.47 -1.95 22.36
C GLY A 219 -2.31 -2.68 21.31
N ASP A 220 -3.47 -3.22 21.69
CA ASP A 220 -4.29 -4.02 20.77
C ASP A 220 -5.00 -3.22 19.66
N TYR A 221 -5.01 -1.91 19.72
CA TYR A 221 -5.64 -1.03 18.73
C TYR A 221 -4.84 0.26 18.54
N MET A 222 -5.08 0.93 17.46
CA MET A 222 -4.42 2.20 17.14
C MET A 222 -5.27 3.08 16.25
N LEU A 223 -5.00 4.37 16.32
CA LEU A 223 -5.52 5.38 15.42
C LEU A 223 -4.36 5.96 14.61
N ILE A 224 -4.57 6.18 13.32
CA ILE A 224 -3.60 6.88 12.48
C ILE A 224 -4.30 8.01 11.74
N ALA A 225 -3.57 9.08 11.39
CA ALA A 225 -4.10 10.17 10.57
C ALA A 225 -3.10 10.61 9.52
N LEU A 226 -3.56 10.71 8.26
CA LEU A 226 -2.78 11.16 7.12
C LEU A 226 -3.37 12.48 6.58
N PRO A 227 -2.54 13.47 6.25
CA PRO A 227 -3.00 14.79 5.76
C PRO A 227 -3.59 14.72 4.35
N ASN A 228 -4.61 15.53 4.10
CA ASN A 228 -5.24 15.78 2.80
C ASN A 228 -4.88 17.17 2.28
N MET A 229 -4.92 17.36 0.96
CA MET A 229 -4.61 18.65 0.32
C MET A 229 -5.59 19.78 0.67
N ASP A 230 -6.80 19.44 1.11
CA ASP A 230 -7.85 20.39 1.52
C ASP A 230 -7.72 20.85 2.99
N GLY A 231 -6.67 20.44 3.67
CA GLY A 231 -6.43 20.78 5.08
C GLY A 231 -7.03 19.80 6.10
N SER A 232 -7.79 18.82 5.65
CA SER A 232 -8.32 17.75 6.50
C SER A 232 -7.30 16.62 6.70
N PHE A 233 -7.63 15.64 7.57
CA PHE A 233 -6.89 14.38 7.71
C PHE A 233 -7.86 13.22 7.59
N THR A 234 -7.47 12.22 6.80
CA THR A 234 -8.12 10.91 6.85
C THR A 234 -7.60 10.15 8.06
N VAL A 235 -8.51 9.80 8.96
CA VAL A 235 -8.21 9.08 10.20
C VAL A 235 -8.66 7.63 10.06
N THR A 236 -7.85 6.68 10.50
CA THR A 236 -8.19 5.26 10.48
C THR A 236 -8.05 4.66 11.87
N LEU A 237 -9.15 4.18 12.42
CA LEU A 237 -9.16 3.39 13.65
C LEU A 237 -9.03 1.91 13.30
N PHE A 238 -7.98 1.25 13.80
CA PHE A 238 -7.81 -0.20 13.75
C PHE A 238 -8.21 -0.79 15.09
N LEU A 239 -9.20 -1.68 15.11
CA LEU A 239 -9.77 -2.24 16.33
C LEU A 239 -10.24 -3.68 16.09
N SER A 240 -10.19 -4.52 17.13
CA SER A 240 -10.72 -5.88 17.06
C SER A 240 -12.22 -5.90 16.81
N TYR A 241 -12.72 -6.93 16.13
CA TYR A 241 -14.16 -7.12 15.97
C TYR A 241 -14.84 -7.44 17.32
N SER A 242 -14.29 -8.42 18.07
CA SER A 242 -14.95 -8.97 19.25
C SER A 242 -14.04 -9.14 20.46
N ASN A 243 -12.72 -9.01 20.31
CA ASN A 243 -11.76 -9.23 21.40
C ASN A 243 -11.40 -7.93 22.14
N GLY A 244 -10.94 -8.07 23.38
CA GLY A 244 -10.50 -6.95 24.21
C GLY A 244 -11.63 -6.20 24.89
N VAL A 245 -11.25 -5.20 25.69
CA VAL A 245 -12.20 -4.36 26.44
C VAL A 245 -13.05 -3.51 25.52
N TYR A 246 -12.42 -2.95 24.49
CA TYR A 246 -13.05 -2.19 23.42
C TYR A 246 -12.93 -2.95 22.12
N ASN A 247 -14.05 -3.09 21.42
CA ASN A 247 -14.14 -3.77 20.13
C ASN A 247 -15.36 -3.26 19.35
N PHE A 248 -15.44 -3.52 18.05
CA PHE A 248 -16.55 -3.03 17.23
C PHE A 248 -17.91 -3.59 17.64
N ASP A 249 -17.97 -4.83 18.16
CA ASP A 249 -19.22 -5.46 18.61
C ASP A 249 -19.80 -4.81 19.88
N ASN A 250 -18.97 -4.17 20.69
CA ASN A 250 -19.43 -3.54 21.93
C ASN A 250 -19.49 -2.01 21.88
N LEU A 251 -18.88 -1.35 20.88
CA LEU A 251 -18.97 0.09 20.65
C LEU A 251 -20.22 0.46 19.85
N ILE A 252 -21.40 0.06 20.35
CA ILE A 252 -22.69 0.17 19.64
C ILE A 252 -23.59 1.32 20.15
N SER A 253 -23.13 2.14 21.08
CA SER A 253 -23.90 3.29 21.58
C SER A 253 -23.02 4.51 21.69
N GLU A 254 -23.61 5.70 21.47
CA GLU A 254 -22.94 7.01 21.58
C GLU A 254 -22.13 7.12 22.89
N LYS A 255 -22.74 6.74 24.03
CA LYS A 255 -22.08 6.77 25.33
C LYS A 255 -20.79 5.96 25.34
N LYS A 256 -20.82 4.72 24.85
CA LYS A 256 -19.63 3.84 24.82
C LYS A 256 -18.56 4.34 23.87
N ILE A 257 -18.95 4.88 22.72
CA ILE A 257 -18.02 5.47 21.75
C ILE A 257 -17.30 6.66 22.39
N ILE A 258 -18.04 7.60 23.00
CA ILE A 258 -17.45 8.76 23.67
C ILE A 258 -16.57 8.36 24.85
N GLU A 259 -16.99 7.39 25.66
CA GLU A 259 -16.18 6.86 26.76
C GLU A 259 -14.85 6.26 26.27
N PHE A 260 -14.89 5.49 25.18
CA PHE A 260 -13.70 4.92 24.53
C PHE A 260 -12.72 6.00 24.09
N PHE A 261 -13.19 6.95 23.28
CA PHE A 261 -12.32 8.02 22.79
C PHE A 261 -11.82 8.94 23.90
N LYS A 262 -12.68 9.27 24.88
CA LYS A 262 -12.29 10.10 26.03
C LYS A 262 -11.20 9.45 26.87
N LYS A 263 -11.23 8.13 27.00
CA LYS A 263 -10.25 7.39 27.80
C LYS A 263 -8.95 7.18 27.06
N ASP A 264 -9.02 6.69 25.82
CA ASP A 264 -7.84 6.20 25.11
C ASP A 264 -7.29 7.18 24.06
N PHE A 265 -8.12 8.13 23.58
CA PHE A 265 -7.74 9.13 22.58
C PHE A 265 -8.26 10.52 22.96
N PRO A 266 -7.94 11.04 24.17
CA PRO A 266 -8.59 12.25 24.72
C PRO A 266 -8.40 13.49 23.85
N ASP A 267 -7.26 13.64 23.20
CA ASP A 267 -6.95 14.74 22.27
C ASP A 267 -7.77 14.70 20.99
N THR A 268 -8.22 13.52 20.55
CA THR A 268 -8.92 13.38 19.27
C THR A 268 -10.39 13.83 19.33
N LEU A 269 -11.04 13.86 20.49
CA LEU A 269 -12.43 14.31 20.61
C LEU A 269 -12.65 15.75 20.18
N SER A 270 -11.67 16.62 20.42
CA SER A 270 -11.72 18.01 19.92
C SER A 270 -11.34 18.12 18.44
N LEU A 271 -10.63 17.14 17.90
CA LEU A 271 -10.17 17.12 16.53
C LEU A 271 -11.20 16.50 15.58
N ILE A 272 -12.08 15.61 16.06
CA ILE A 272 -13.09 14.90 15.26
C ILE A 272 -14.50 15.27 15.77
N PRO A 273 -15.05 16.43 15.40
CA PRO A 273 -16.30 16.93 15.94
C PRO A 273 -17.50 16.03 15.58
N ASP A 274 -17.49 15.39 14.43
CA ASP A 274 -18.58 14.54 13.92
C ASP A 274 -18.37 13.04 14.24
N ILE A 275 -17.54 12.71 15.25
CA ILE A 275 -17.10 11.33 15.55
C ILE A 275 -18.26 10.32 15.65
N LEU A 276 -19.37 10.68 16.28
CA LEU A 276 -20.54 9.79 16.44
C LEU A 276 -21.18 9.48 15.10
N LYS A 277 -21.43 10.53 14.31
CA LYS A 277 -22.03 10.43 12.98
C LYS A 277 -21.17 9.59 12.04
N GLU A 278 -19.85 9.83 12.05
CA GLU A 278 -18.92 9.09 11.23
C GLU A 278 -18.78 7.63 11.68
N PHE A 279 -18.73 7.41 13.01
CA PHE A 279 -18.65 6.06 13.56
C PHE A 279 -19.88 5.22 13.21
N GLU A 280 -21.05 5.82 13.14
CA GLU A 280 -22.30 5.16 12.74
C GLU A 280 -22.37 4.91 11.24
N ASN A 281 -22.07 5.93 10.42
CA ASN A 281 -22.31 5.89 8.98
C ASN A 281 -21.20 5.19 8.18
N ASN A 282 -19.95 5.22 8.66
CA ASN A 282 -18.85 4.63 7.95
C ASN A 282 -18.79 3.11 8.20
N PRO A 283 -18.66 2.29 7.15
CA PRO A 283 -18.60 0.85 7.32
C PRO A 283 -17.31 0.43 8.02
N THR A 284 -17.37 -0.69 8.74
CA THR A 284 -16.17 -1.36 9.25
C THR A 284 -15.57 -2.23 8.16
N GLY A 285 -14.36 -1.89 7.71
CA GLY A 285 -13.65 -2.63 6.67
C GLY A 285 -12.88 -3.84 7.25
N LYS A 286 -12.68 -4.86 6.42
CA LYS A 286 -11.91 -6.05 6.76
C LYS A 286 -10.44 -5.85 6.42
N LEU A 287 -9.56 -6.39 7.25
CA LEU A 287 -8.13 -6.46 7.02
C LEU A 287 -7.76 -7.89 6.64
N GLY A 288 -7.27 -8.06 5.42
CA GLY A 288 -6.93 -9.39 4.93
C GLY A 288 -5.74 -9.39 3.98
N THR A 289 -5.06 -10.52 3.95
CA THR A 289 -3.98 -10.81 3.02
C THR A 289 -4.45 -11.89 2.04
N ILE A 290 -4.21 -11.66 0.77
CA ILE A 290 -4.48 -12.63 -0.30
C ILE A 290 -3.15 -13.05 -0.88
N LYS A 291 -2.90 -14.37 -0.91
CA LYS A 291 -1.79 -14.97 -1.65
C LYS A 291 -2.37 -16.01 -2.59
N CYS A 292 -2.06 -15.94 -3.87
CA CYS A 292 -2.48 -16.93 -4.84
C CYS A 292 -1.37 -17.26 -5.84
N TYR A 293 -1.49 -18.39 -6.52
CA TYR A 293 -0.57 -18.84 -7.58
C TYR A 293 -1.18 -19.99 -8.38
N PRO A 294 -0.85 -20.10 -9.67
CA PRO A 294 -0.14 -19.14 -10.52
C PRO A 294 -1.01 -17.93 -10.87
N TRP A 295 -0.39 -16.79 -11.21
CA TRP A 295 -1.12 -15.58 -11.59
C TRP A 295 -1.48 -15.52 -13.05
N ALA A 296 -0.87 -16.37 -13.86
CA ALA A 296 -1.04 -16.41 -15.29
C ALA A 296 -1.63 -17.73 -15.75
N TYR A 297 -2.54 -17.65 -16.71
CA TYR A 297 -2.98 -18.81 -17.46
C TYR A 297 -2.48 -18.70 -18.90
N LYS A 298 -1.46 -19.51 -19.24
CA LYS A 298 -0.79 -19.46 -20.55
C LYS A 298 -0.36 -18.02 -20.90
N GLY A 299 -0.59 -17.55 -22.13
CA GLY A 299 -0.49 -16.14 -22.54
C GLY A 299 -1.86 -15.43 -22.64
N ASN A 300 -2.89 -15.97 -21.99
CA ASN A 300 -4.27 -15.52 -22.16
C ASN A 300 -4.68 -14.47 -21.11
N THR A 301 -4.38 -14.77 -19.86
CA THR A 301 -4.86 -13.97 -18.73
C THR A 301 -3.78 -13.82 -17.67
N LEU A 302 -3.78 -12.67 -16.94
CA LEU A 302 -2.85 -12.37 -15.86
C LEU A 302 -3.54 -11.58 -14.75
N LEU A 303 -3.36 -12.00 -13.49
CA LEU A 303 -3.74 -11.26 -12.29
C LEU A 303 -2.62 -10.27 -11.91
N LEU A 304 -2.99 -9.02 -11.54
CA LEU A 304 -2.07 -7.98 -11.07
C LEU A 304 -2.64 -7.21 -9.88
N GLY A 305 -1.75 -6.70 -9.04
CA GLY A 305 -2.10 -5.89 -7.88
C GLY A 305 -2.93 -6.68 -6.87
N ASP A 306 -3.88 -6.03 -6.21
CA ASP A 306 -4.72 -6.63 -5.16
C ASP A 306 -5.53 -7.85 -5.65
N SER A 307 -5.71 -8.03 -6.96
CA SER A 307 -6.36 -9.23 -7.51
C SER A 307 -5.52 -10.49 -7.30
N SER A 308 -4.20 -10.34 -7.22
CA SER A 308 -3.23 -11.43 -7.01
C SER A 308 -2.63 -11.47 -5.61
N HIS A 309 -2.41 -10.30 -4.97
CA HIS A 309 -1.65 -10.18 -3.71
C HIS A 309 -2.10 -8.99 -2.85
N ALA A 310 -3.37 -8.91 -2.50
CA ALA A 310 -3.83 -7.90 -1.53
C ALA A 310 -3.14 -8.09 -0.18
N ILE A 311 -2.71 -7.00 0.44
CA ILE A 311 -2.00 -7.00 1.72
C ILE A 311 -2.67 -6.06 2.73
N VAL A 312 -2.44 -6.31 4.01
CA VAL A 312 -2.85 -5.39 5.08
C VAL A 312 -2.09 -4.06 5.03
N PRO A 313 -2.69 -2.94 5.44
CA PRO A 313 -2.17 -1.59 5.13
C PRO A 313 -1.00 -1.13 6.00
N PHE A 314 -0.57 -1.88 6.99
CA PHE A 314 0.32 -1.41 8.05
C PHE A 314 1.72 -0.97 7.59
N TYR A 315 2.21 -1.47 6.46
CA TYR A 315 3.46 -0.98 5.86
C TYR A 315 3.23 0.16 4.85
N GLY A 316 1.99 0.40 4.43
CA GLY A 316 1.66 1.39 3.41
C GLY A 316 2.14 1.02 2.01
N GLN A 317 2.33 -0.27 1.69
CA GLN A 317 2.96 -0.71 0.45
C GLN A 317 2.01 -1.36 -0.58
N GLY A 318 0.71 -1.54 -0.29
CA GLY A 318 -0.22 -2.20 -1.23
C GLY A 318 -0.28 -1.53 -2.61
N MET A 319 -0.48 -0.21 -2.65
CA MET A 319 -0.45 0.55 -3.91
C MET A 319 0.93 0.51 -4.57
N ASN A 320 2.00 0.70 -3.80
CA ASN A 320 3.37 0.72 -4.33
C ASN A 320 3.75 -0.62 -4.96
N ALA A 321 3.38 -1.74 -4.34
CA ALA A 321 3.59 -3.09 -4.87
C ALA A 321 2.77 -3.31 -6.16
N SER A 322 1.52 -2.84 -6.20
CA SER A 322 0.68 -2.90 -7.41
C SER A 322 1.23 -2.05 -8.56
N PHE A 323 1.83 -0.90 -8.26
CA PHE A 323 2.49 -0.05 -9.27
C PHE A 323 3.79 -0.68 -9.73
N GLU A 324 4.54 -1.31 -8.84
CA GLU A 324 5.75 -2.06 -9.18
C GLU A 324 5.43 -3.27 -10.08
N ASP A 325 4.25 -3.90 -9.95
CA ASP A 325 3.79 -4.91 -10.90
C ASP A 325 3.73 -4.37 -12.33
N VAL A 326 3.15 -3.18 -12.51
CA VAL A 326 3.07 -2.55 -13.84
C VAL A 326 4.47 -2.21 -14.36
N TYR A 327 5.37 -1.73 -13.49
CA TYR A 327 6.75 -1.45 -13.83
C TYR A 327 7.51 -2.71 -14.28
N VAL A 328 7.42 -3.80 -13.51
CA VAL A 328 8.10 -5.07 -13.84
C VAL A 328 7.50 -5.71 -15.09
N LEU A 329 6.18 -5.69 -15.24
CA LEU A 329 5.52 -6.18 -16.46
C LEU A 329 6.02 -5.43 -17.70
N ASP A 330 6.18 -4.11 -17.60
CA ASP A 330 6.71 -3.29 -18.68
C ASP A 330 8.18 -3.64 -19.02
N ALA A 331 9.00 -3.90 -18.01
CA ALA A 331 10.39 -4.31 -18.19
C ALA A 331 10.50 -5.69 -18.85
N VAL A 332 9.66 -6.64 -18.44
CA VAL A 332 9.61 -7.99 -19.05
C VAL A 332 9.09 -7.92 -20.49
N LEU A 333 8.10 -7.07 -20.78
CA LEU A 333 7.63 -6.83 -22.15
C LEU A 333 8.72 -6.31 -23.07
N ASN A 334 9.68 -5.51 -22.57
CA ASN A 334 10.82 -5.05 -23.36
C ASN A 334 11.76 -6.19 -23.77
N GLN A 335 11.81 -7.26 -22.96
CA GLN A 335 12.71 -8.40 -23.21
C GLN A 335 12.07 -9.46 -24.14
N PHE A 336 10.75 -9.65 -24.03
CA PHE A 336 10.02 -10.76 -24.67
C PHE A 336 8.84 -10.26 -25.50
N GLU A 337 9.00 -9.13 -26.21
CA GLU A 337 7.94 -8.49 -26.98
C GLU A 337 7.23 -9.48 -27.92
N GLY A 338 5.89 -9.47 -27.86
CA GLY A 338 5.03 -10.32 -28.72
C GLY A 338 4.80 -11.76 -28.21
N ASN A 339 5.45 -12.17 -27.12
CA ASN A 339 5.24 -13.50 -26.55
C ASN A 339 4.62 -13.43 -25.14
N TRP A 340 3.31 -13.26 -25.08
CA TRP A 340 2.57 -13.15 -23.81
C TRP A 340 2.76 -14.35 -22.87
N SER A 341 2.91 -15.55 -23.39
CA SER A 341 3.14 -16.73 -22.54
C SER A 341 4.48 -16.63 -21.79
N THR A 342 5.53 -16.21 -22.46
CA THR A 342 6.84 -15.99 -21.85
C THR A 342 6.81 -14.77 -20.91
N VAL A 343 6.20 -13.68 -21.37
CA VAL A 343 6.07 -12.45 -20.55
C VAL A 343 5.37 -12.76 -19.21
N PHE A 344 4.25 -13.45 -19.23
CA PHE A 344 3.49 -13.78 -18.03
C PHE A 344 4.21 -14.77 -17.11
N SER A 345 4.88 -15.75 -17.69
CA SER A 345 5.70 -16.70 -16.93
C SER A 345 6.86 -16.01 -16.21
N GLU A 346 7.60 -15.15 -16.89
CA GLU A 346 8.73 -14.43 -16.29
C GLU A 346 8.28 -13.37 -15.29
N PHE A 347 7.20 -12.65 -15.58
CA PHE A 347 6.60 -11.69 -14.66
C PHE A 347 6.22 -12.34 -13.31
N GLN A 348 5.42 -13.42 -13.33
CA GLN A 348 4.96 -14.04 -12.10
C GLN A 348 6.11 -14.65 -11.29
N LYS A 349 7.18 -15.17 -11.92
CA LYS A 349 8.37 -15.67 -11.22
C LYS A 349 9.09 -14.56 -10.47
N GLN A 350 9.26 -13.39 -11.10
CA GLN A 350 9.95 -12.25 -10.49
C GLN A 350 9.13 -11.64 -9.36
N ARG A 351 7.80 -11.49 -9.57
CA ARG A 351 6.95 -10.76 -8.63
C ARG A 351 6.45 -11.57 -7.45
N LYS A 352 6.21 -12.88 -7.63
CA LYS A 352 5.64 -13.71 -6.58
C LYS A 352 6.43 -13.69 -5.28
N ILE A 353 7.75 -13.84 -5.37
CA ILE A 353 8.62 -13.84 -4.20
C ILE A 353 8.64 -12.49 -3.49
N ASP A 354 8.59 -11.40 -4.24
CA ASP A 354 8.58 -10.04 -3.70
C ASP A 354 7.23 -9.69 -3.03
N THR A 355 6.13 -10.08 -3.67
CA THR A 355 4.80 -9.78 -3.11
C THR A 355 4.47 -10.62 -1.88
N ASP A 356 4.95 -11.86 -1.80
CA ASP A 356 4.88 -12.64 -0.58
C ASP A 356 5.71 -12.00 0.55
N ALA A 357 6.90 -11.51 0.23
CA ALA A 357 7.76 -10.85 1.20
C ALA A 357 7.14 -9.57 1.75
N ILE A 358 6.55 -8.71 0.90
CA ILE A 358 5.90 -7.50 1.41
C ILE A 358 4.61 -7.80 2.18
N ALA A 359 3.91 -8.89 1.85
CA ALA A 359 2.77 -9.35 2.65
C ALA A 359 3.21 -9.75 4.07
N ASP A 360 4.31 -10.50 4.19
CA ASP A 360 4.87 -10.90 5.49
C ASP A 360 5.39 -9.68 6.26
N LEU A 361 6.11 -8.77 5.59
CA LEU A 361 6.58 -7.51 6.20
C LEU A 361 5.43 -6.62 6.69
N ALA A 362 4.28 -6.62 6.01
CA ALA A 362 3.12 -5.86 6.44
C ALA A 362 2.53 -6.40 7.76
N ILE A 363 2.57 -7.71 7.95
CA ILE A 363 2.19 -8.36 9.21
C ILE A 363 3.24 -8.09 10.30
N ASP A 364 4.56 -8.21 9.98
CA ASP A 364 5.63 -7.88 10.93
C ASP A 364 5.47 -6.43 11.44
N ASN A 365 5.21 -5.49 10.53
CA ASN A 365 5.06 -4.08 10.88
C ASN A 365 3.80 -3.80 11.73
N TYR A 366 2.74 -4.58 11.57
CA TYR A 366 1.58 -4.51 12.46
C TYR A 366 1.98 -4.80 13.90
N PHE A 367 2.70 -5.91 14.15
CA PHE A 367 3.18 -6.25 15.48
C PHE A 367 4.20 -5.23 15.99
N GLU A 368 5.10 -4.74 15.11
CA GLU A 368 6.08 -3.72 15.47
C GLU A 368 5.41 -2.40 15.92
N MET A 369 4.41 -1.92 15.20
CA MET A 369 3.66 -0.71 15.54
C MET A 369 2.82 -0.88 16.81
N ARG A 370 2.28 -2.07 17.02
CA ARG A 370 1.41 -2.39 18.14
C ARG A 370 2.19 -2.60 19.45
N ASP A 371 3.20 -3.47 19.42
CA ASP A 371 3.82 -4.03 20.63
C ASP A 371 5.20 -3.42 20.92
N HIS A 372 5.96 -3.05 19.89
CA HIS A 372 7.38 -2.76 20.04
C HIS A 372 7.69 -1.28 20.29
N VAL A 373 6.76 -0.36 20.05
CA VAL A 373 6.97 1.09 20.28
C VAL A 373 7.29 1.41 21.75
N ALA A 374 6.83 0.58 22.68
CA ALA A 374 7.12 0.72 24.12
C ALA A 374 8.41 0.01 24.57
N ASN A 375 8.96 -0.92 23.78
CA ASN A 375 10.11 -1.74 24.18
C ASN A 375 11.42 -0.93 24.09
N PRO A 376 12.20 -0.82 25.21
CA PRO A 376 13.46 -0.06 25.24
C PRO A 376 14.48 -0.50 24.20
N SER A 377 14.66 -1.81 23.97
CA SER A 377 15.61 -2.34 22.99
C SER A 377 15.26 -1.95 21.54
N PHE A 378 13.97 -1.84 21.23
CA PHE A 378 13.52 -1.35 19.92
C PHE A 378 13.76 0.15 19.73
N LYS A 379 13.57 0.95 20.79
CA LYS A 379 13.91 2.39 20.76
C LYS A 379 15.40 2.59 20.55
N GLU A 380 16.21 1.81 21.24
CA GLU A 380 17.66 1.84 21.11
C GLU A 380 18.13 1.39 19.72
N LYS A 381 17.59 0.28 19.21
CA LYS A 381 17.83 -0.17 17.83
C LYS A 381 17.51 0.94 16.83
N ARG A 382 16.35 1.58 16.97
CA ARG A 382 15.95 2.66 16.07
C ARG A 382 16.91 3.84 16.11
N MET A 383 17.40 4.22 17.28
CA MET A 383 18.40 5.30 17.45
C MET A 383 19.71 4.93 16.73
N ILE A 384 20.19 3.69 16.86
CA ILE A 384 21.37 3.21 16.14
C ILE A 384 21.15 3.26 14.63
N GLU A 385 20.03 2.74 14.14
CA GLU A 385 19.67 2.78 12.72
C GLU A 385 19.68 4.20 12.14
N MET A 386 19.06 5.15 12.85
CA MET A 386 19.01 6.56 12.45
C MET A 386 20.41 7.18 12.33
N ASN A 387 21.29 6.89 13.27
CA ASN A 387 22.66 7.39 13.23
C ASN A 387 23.52 6.68 12.16
N LEU A 388 23.35 5.37 11.95
CA LEU A 388 24.00 4.67 10.85
C LEU A 388 23.58 5.25 9.50
N GLU A 389 22.30 5.53 9.29
CA GLU A 389 21.80 6.14 8.07
C GLU A 389 22.28 7.58 7.87
N LYS A 390 22.43 8.33 8.98
CA LYS A 390 22.93 9.73 8.98
C LYS A 390 24.41 9.79 8.62
N PHE A 391 25.26 8.96 9.24
CA PHE A 391 26.71 8.97 9.04
C PHE A 391 27.14 8.21 7.79
N PHE A 392 26.41 7.14 7.43
CA PHE A 392 26.75 6.22 6.31
C PHE A 392 25.58 6.06 5.33
N PRO A 393 25.09 7.14 4.72
CA PRO A 393 23.83 7.16 3.96
C PRO A 393 23.81 6.26 2.72
N THR A 394 24.98 5.89 2.17
CA THR A 394 25.11 4.99 1.02
C THR A 394 25.47 3.55 1.40
N GLN A 395 25.88 3.31 2.64
CA GLN A 395 26.41 2.02 3.09
C GLN A 395 25.43 1.25 3.97
N TYR A 396 24.56 1.96 4.68
CA TYR A 396 23.56 1.36 5.54
C TYR A 396 22.16 1.85 5.20
N PHE A 397 21.23 0.92 5.19
CA PHE A 397 19.79 1.14 5.06
C PHE A 397 19.10 0.26 6.09
N SER A 398 18.31 0.84 6.99
CA SER A 398 17.45 0.08 7.89
C SER A 398 16.43 -0.77 7.11
N LYS A 399 15.84 -1.79 7.73
CA LYS A 399 14.77 -2.60 7.11
C LYS A 399 13.68 -1.72 6.50
N TYR A 400 13.27 -0.69 7.22
CA TYR A 400 12.26 0.25 6.74
C TYR A 400 12.71 1.01 5.49
N SER A 401 13.93 1.52 5.50
CA SER A 401 14.50 2.24 4.35
C SER A 401 14.75 1.34 3.14
N LEU A 402 15.18 0.09 3.33
CA LEU A 402 15.31 -0.89 2.26
C LEU A 402 13.99 -1.13 1.53
N VAL A 403 12.89 -1.21 2.28
CA VAL A 403 11.55 -1.44 1.73
C VAL A 403 10.98 -0.19 1.08
N THR A 404 11.15 0.98 1.69
CA THR A 404 10.39 2.20 1.35
C THR A 404 11.15 3.13 0.41
N PHE A 405 12.47 3.31 0.64
CA PHE A 405 13.30 4.31 -0.05
C PHE A 405 14.35 3.71 -1.00
N ASN A 406 14.49 2.38 -1.05
CA ASN A 406 15.38 1.74 -2.00
C ASN A 406 14.59 1.05 -3.11
N GLU A 407 14.38 1.76 -4.22
CA GLU A 407 13.67 1.27 -5.40
C GLU A 407 14.48 0.30 -6.29
N ASN A 408 15.74 0.00 -5.91
CA ASN A 408 16.67 -0.79 -6.73
C ASN A 408 16.74 -2.27 -6.35
N ILE A 409 16.23 -2.64 -5.18
CA ILE A 409 16.18 -4.04 -4.71
C ILE A 409 14.73 -4.51 -4.57
N GLY A 410 14.49 -5.82 -4.72
CA GLY A 410 13.18 -6.41 -4.52
C GLY A 410 12.75 -6.42 -3.05
N TYR A 411 11.47 -6.61 -2.78
CA TYR A 411 10.96 -6.72 -1.39
C TYR A 411 11.52 -7.93 -0.67
N HIS A 412 11.76 -9.02 -1.37
CA HIS A 412 12.35 -10.23 -0.78
C HIS A 412 13.79 -9.98 -0.29
N GLU A 413 14.60 -9.33 -1.10
CA GLU A 413 15.97 -8.95 -0.71
C GLU A 413 15.95 -7.96 0.46
N ALA A 414 15.07 -6.93 0.39
CA ALA A 414 14.87 -5.95 1.45
C ALA A 414 14.47 -6.61 2.78
N MET A 415 13.55 -7.59 2.73
CA MET A 415 13.12 -8.37 3.90
C MET A 415 14.25 -9.20 4.48
N THR A 416 14.91 -9.97 3.64
CA THR A 416 15.96 -10.92 4.06
C THR A 416 17.14 -10.18 4.69
N LYS A 417 17.63 -9.15 4.02
CA LYS A 417 18.71 -8.29 4.52
C LYS A 417 18.29 -7.52 5.78
N GLY A 418 17.11 -6.91 5.76
CA GLY A 418 16.61 -6.11 6.87
C GLY A 418 16.38 -6.94 8.14
N ARG A 419 15.79 -8.14 8.03
CA ARG A 419 15.63 -9.07 9.18
C ARG A 419 16.97 -9.54 9.73
N ALA A 420 17.96 -9.79 8.87
CA ALA A 420 19.30 -10.16 9.32
C ALA A 420 19.98 -9.02 10.07
N GLN A 421 19.90 -7.77 9.57
CA GLN A 421 20.41 -6.58 10.26
C GLN A 421 19.72 -6.36 11.61
N ASP A 422 18.39 -6.45 11.67
CA ASP A 422 17.61 -6.34 12.91
C ASP A 422 18.10 -7.33 13.97
N LYS A 423 18.29 -8.60 13.57
CA LYS A 423 18.80 -9.66 14.47
C LYS A 423 20.17 -9.35 15.02
N VAL A 424 21.08 -8.83 14.19
CA VAL A 424 22.43 -8.45 14.61
C VAL A 424 22.39 -7.28 15.60
N LEU A 425 21.65 -6.22 15.29
CA LEU A 425 21.55 -5.05 16.13
C LEU A 425 20.92 -5.38 17.50
N LEU A 426 19.83 -6.14 17.55
CA LEU A 426 19.19 -6.55 18.80
C LEU A 426 20.14 -7.38 19.65
N LYS A 427 20.89 -8.32 19.06
CA LYS A 427 21.91 -9.11 19.78
C LYS A 427 23.04 -8.24 20.33
N MET A 428 23.44 -7.19 19.62
CA MET A 428 24.46 -6.23 20.10
C MET A 428 23.95 -5.43 21.30
N ILE A 429 22.70 -5.02 21.29
CA ILE A 429 22.03 -4.29 22.38
C ILE A 429 21.89 -5.20 23.61
N GLU A 430 21.41 -6.43 23.45
CA GLU A 430 21.26 -7.40 24.54
C GLU A 430 22.60 -7.70 25.26
N ASN A 431 23.69 -7.71 24.53
CA ASN A 431 25.02 -7.92 25.11
C ASN A 431 25.60 -6.65 25.76
N SER A 432 24.84 -5.56 25.85
CA SER A 432 25.22 -4.29 26.48
C SER A 432 26.58 -3.76 26.00
N LEU A 433 26.87 -3.92 24.71
CA LEU A 433 28.17 -3.58 24.13
C LEU A 433 28.39 -2.05 24.07
N TYR A 434 27.33 -1.26 24.19
CA TYR A 434 27.38 0.21 24.04
C TYR A 434 26.37 0.89 24.97
N THR A 435 26.61 2.17 25.29
CA THR A 435 25.68 3.02 26.06
C THR A 435 25.03 4.05 25.16
N SER A 436 23.76 4.37 25.38
CA SER A 436 22.96 5.27 24.53
C SER A 436 23.56 6.65 24.31
N SER A 437 24.34 7.18 25.27
CA SER A 437 25.01 8.48 25.18
C SER A 437 26.18 8.53 24.17
N SER A 438 26.63 7.39 23.67
CA SER A 438 27.78 7.29 22.74
C SER A 438 27.37 7.21 21.26
N TYR A 439 26.07 7.02 20.93
CA TYR A 439 25.63 6.81 19.54
C TYR A 439 25.73 8.05 18.63
N GLU A 440 26.10 9.22 19.14
CA GLU A 440 26.39 10.41 18.35
C GLU A 440 27.84 10.45 17.82
N SER A 441 28.71 9.50 18.24
CA SER A 441 30.09 9.38 17.77
C SER A 441 30.14 8.67 16.41
N GLU A 442 30.66 9.34 15.39
CA GLU A 442 30.87 8.74 14.06
C GLU A 442 31.82 7.54 14.11
N GLU A 443 32.88 7.61 14.93
CA GLU A 443 33.82 6.49 15.12
C GLU A 443 33.13 5.25 15.69
N LEU A 444 32.29 5.43 16.71
CA LEU A 444 31.50 4.33 17.25
C LEU A 444 30.52 3.75 16.22
N MET A 445 29.84 4.63 15.47
CA MET A 445 28.93 4.20 14.41
C MET A 445 29.65 3.46 13.30
N HIS A 446 30.88 3.82 12.98
CA HIS A 446 31.70 3.08 12.01
C HIS A 446 32.00 1.66 12.49
N ASN A 447 32.41 1.47 13.74
CA ASN A 447 32.64 0.14 14.32
C ASN A 447 31.36 -0.72 14.35
N ILE A 448 30.22 -0.09 14.65
CA ILE A 448 28.91 -0.77 14.61
C ILE A 448 28.56 -1.17 13.17
N LEU A 449 28.77 -0.29 12.19
CA LEU A 449 28.52 -0.57 10.79
C LEU A 449 29.30 -1.77 10.28
N GLU A 450 30.63 -1.80 10.52
CA GLU A 450 31.48 -2.92 10.11
C GLU A 450 30.98 -4.24 10.69
N LYS A 451 30.67 -4.25 11.98
CA LYS A 451 30.15 -5.45 12.66
C LYS A 451 28.78 -5.89 12.14
N VAL A 452 27.87 -4.93 11.90
CA VAL A 452 26.55 -5.21 11.33
C VAL A 452 26.71 -5.80 9.92
N GLN A 453 27.58 -5.24 9.09
CA GLN A 453 27.82 -5.75 7.73
C GLN A 453 28.44 -7.16 7.76
N GLU A 454 29.47 -7.39 8.58
CA GLU A 454 30.13 -8.68 8.71
C GLU A 454 29.15 -9.77 9.16
N GLU A 455 28.45 -9.54 10.27
CA GLU A 455 27.54 -10.53 10.85
C GLU A 455 26.28 -10.74 9.97
N THR A 456 25.76 -9.69 9.34
CA THR A 456 24.67 -9.81 8.37
C THR A 456 25.08 -10.68 7.19
N ASN A 457 26.28 -10.47 6.63
CA ASN A 457 26.80 -11.29 5.54
C ASN A 457 27.01 -12.76 5.92
N LYS A 458 27.32 -13.06 7.20
CA LYS A 458 27.37 -14.44 7.70
C LYS A 458 25.99 -15.09 7.79
N LEU A 459 24.97 -14.32 8.14
CA LEU A 459 23.58 -14.82 8.23
C LEU A 459 22.92 -15.03 6.86
N LEU A 460 23.42 -14.37 5.82
CA LEU A 460 22.89 -14.44 4.45
C LEU A 460 23.56 -15.53 3.59
N LYS A 461 24.66 -16.11 4.06
CA LYS A 461 25.35 -17.27 3.45
C LYS A 461 24.73 -18.57 3.93
#